data_9753c249c31fc87058b7ea39f8a55f51
#
_entry.id   9753c249c31fc87058b7ea39f8a55f51
#
_cell.length_a   1.000
_cell.length_b   1.000
_cell.length_c   1.000
_cell.angle_alpha   90.00
_cell.angle_beta   90.00
_cell.angle_gamma   90.00
#
_symmetry.space_group_name_H-M   'P 1'
#
loop_
_entity.id
_entity.type
_entity.pdbx_description
1 polymer ?
#
loop_
_entity_poly.entity_id
_entity_poly.type
_entity_poly.pdbx_seq_one_letter_code
_entity_poly.pdbx_strand_id
1 'polypeptide(L)'
;MALWNYRTLFGSRDIDILENLATLHTFTGSLDESWFYLVSVAIEGRGAPVVPRMLEAVAAAREGDVHTVLRFLNFFAEILEDIIALLVRIIENCDPHVFYFKIRPFLAGSKNMAEAGLPYGIWYEDENGKGSWRQYAGGSNAQSSLIQAFDLILGVEHRPTGVRFSSEEGHKQGIAVPQKHNFIEVFFQAPNPFS
;
A
#
# COMPACT_ATOMS: atom_id res chain seq x y z
N MET A 1 2.45 4.49 9.29
CA MET A 1 2.24 3.54 10.42
C MET A 1 3.26 2.40 10.38
N ALA A 2 3.47 1.70 9.27
CA ALA A 2 4.42 0.60 9.19
C ALA A 2 5.88 1.01 9.43
N LEU A 3 6.43 1.96 8.68
CA LEU A 3 7.86 2.33 8.69
C LEU A 3 8.45 2.81 10.03
N TRP A 4 7.63 3.16 11.02
CA TRP A 4 8.10 3.59 12.34
C TRP A 4 7.76 2.60 13.44
N ASN A 5 7.03 1.52 13.11
CA ASN A 5 6.54 0.54 14.07
C ASN A 5 7.33 -0.76 14.03
N TYR A 6 8.65 -0.67 13.92
CA TYR A 6 9.51 -1.85 13.96
C TYR A 6 10.82 -1.59 14.70
N ARG A 7 11.45 -2.67 15.10
CA ARG A 7 12.85 -2.75 15.56
C ARG A 7 13.51 -3.98 14.95
N THR A 8 14.82 -3.93 14.77
CA THR A 8 15.61 -5.09 14.40
C THR A 8 15.93 -5.92 15.63
N LEU A 9 15.93 -7.25 15.50
CA LEU A 9 16.21 -8.21 16.58
C LEU A 9 17.69 -8.55 16.65
N PHE A 10 18.35 -8.64 15.51
CA PHE A 10 19.76 -8.95 15.38
C PHE A 10 20.53 -7.72 14.90
N GLY A 11 21.84 -7.68 15.09
CA GLY A 11 22.66 -6.49 14.82
C GLY A 11 22.69 -6.00 13.36
N SER A 12 22.11 -6.72 12.41
CA SER A 12 21.88 -6.25 11.05
C SER A 12 20.84 -5.14 11.01
N ARG A 13 21.08 -4.13 10.16
CA ARG A 13 20.12 -3.06 9.87
C ARG A 13 19.20 -3.38 8.69
N ASP A 14 19.26 -4.61 8.16
CA ASP A 14 18.47 -5.02 7.00
C ASP A 14 17.00 -5.17 7.40
N ILE A 15 16.19 -4.26 6.89
CA ILE A 15 14.76 -4.19 7.19
C ILE A 15 13.89 -4.97 6.21
N ASP A 16 14.49 -5.56 5.19
CA ASP A 16 13.85 -6.45 4.22
C ASP A 16 13.88 -7.93 4.64
N ILE A 17 14.50 -8.24 5.79
CA ILE A 17 14.55 -9.59 6.37
C ILE A 17 13.50 -9.69 7.47
N LEU A 18 12.36 -10.32 7.19
CA LEU A 18 11.22 -10.44 8.13
C LEU A 18 11.62 -11.06 9.46
N GLU A 19 12.49 -12.06 9.46
CA GLU A 19 12.95 -12.78 10.66
C GLU A 19 13.80 -11.90 11.59
N ASN A 20 14.31 -10.78 11.05
CA ASN A 20 15.08 -9.79 11.83
C ASN A 20 14.20 -8.68 12.41
N LEU A 21 12.89 -8.73 12.22
CA LEU A 21 11.99 -7.65 12.59
C LEU A 21 11.05 -8.03 13.73
N ALA A 22 10.75 -7.06 14.58
CA ALA A 22 9.65 -7.11 15.55
C ALA A 22 8.92 -5.77 15.57
N THR A 23 7.61 -5.79 15.80
CA THR A 23 6.81 -4.57 15.99
C THR A 23 7.12 -3.93 17.35
N LEU A 24 6.99 -2.61 17.43
CA LEU A 24 7.05 -1.86 18.69
C LEU A 24 5.68 -1.85 19.37
N HIS A 25 4.61 -1.67 18.61
CA HIS A 25 3.25 -1.53 19.10
C HIS A 25 2.25 -2.26 18.23
N THR A 26 1.21 -2.80 18.87
CA THR A 26 0.04 -3.39 18.23
C THR A 26 -1.22 -2.99 19.02
N PHE A 27 -2.38 -3.01 18.38
CA PHE A 27 -3.67 -2.80 19.05
C PHE A 27 -4.16 -4.08 19.74
N THR A 28 -3.97 -5.22 19.08
CA THR A 28 -4.51 -6.51 19.52
C THR A 28 -3.52 -7.35 20.30
N GLY A 29 -2.22 -7.08 20.20
CA GLY A 29 -1.16 -7.92 20.75
C GLY A 29 -0.97 -9.24 19.98
N SER A 30 -1.65 -9.46 18.85
CA SER A 30 -1.57 -10.71 18.12
C SER A 30 -0.36 -10.78 17.19
N LEU A 31 0.10 -12.00 16.92
CA LEU A 31 1.13 -12.25 15.91
C LEU A 31 0.64 -11.84 14.51
N ASP A 32 -0.65 -12.08 14.22
CA ASP A 32 -1.26 -11.71 12.94
C ASP A 32 -1.11 -10.22 12.64
N GLU A 33 -1.37 -9.36 13.63
CA GLU A 33 -1.21 -7.92 13.47
C GLU A 33 0.25 -7.53 13.29
N SER A 34 1.13 -8.08 14.11
CA SER A 34 2.57 -7.85 14.00
C SER A 34 3.08 -8.24 12.63
N TRP A 35 2.73 -9.42 12.16
CA TRP A 35 3.16 -9.94 10.87
C TRP A 35 2.67 -9.08 9.70
N PHE A 36 1.40 -8.64 9.76
CA PHE A 36 0.84 -7.71 8.77
C PHE A 36 1.66 -6.43 8.64
N TYR A 37 2.07 -5.83 9.77
CA TYR A 37 2.91 -4.63 9.74
C TYR A 37 4.34 -4.93 9.24
N LEU A 38 4.94 -6.03 9.70
CA LEU A 38 6.33 -6.36 9.37
C LEU A 38 6.51 -6.73 7.89
N VAL A 39 5.55 -7.41 7.27
CA VAL A 39 5.56 -7.63 5.82
C VAL A 39 5.55 -6.29 5.08
N SER A 40 4.74 -5.33 5.50
CA SER A 40 4.74 -3.99 4.91
C SER A 40 6.08 -3.27 5.09
N VAL A 41 6.72 -3.38 6.26
CA VAL A 41 8.07 -2.82 6.51
C VAL A 41 9.11 -3.44 5.58
N ALA A 42 9.09 -4.78 5.43
CA ALA A 42 10.04 -5.48 4.58
C ALA A 42 9.88 -5.10 3.10
N ILE A 43 8.65 -4.93 2.63
CA ILE A 43 8.35 -4.45 1.26
C ILE A 43 8.93 -3.05 1.05
N GLU A 44 8.72 -2.13 1.98
CA GLU A 44 9.29 -0.78 1.91
C GLU A 44 10.83 -0.82 1.92
N GLY A 45 11.43 -1.65 2.77
CA GLY A 45 12.88 -1.84 2.83
C GLY A 45 13.45 -2.38 1.54
N ARG A 46 12.80 -3.41 0.97
CA ARG A 46 13.24 -4.03 -0.29
C ARG A 46 13.09 -3.10 -1.49
N GLY A 47 12.03 -2.30 -1.51
CA GLY A 47 11.75 -1.37 -2.61
C GLY A 47 12.54 -0.06 -2.54
N ALA A 48 12.99 0.37 -1.37
CA ALA A 48 13.65 1.67 -1.17
C ALA A 48 14.82 1.94 -2.15
N PRO A 49 15.70 0.97 -2.49
CA PRO A 49 16.80 1.18 -3.43
C PRO A 49 16.37 1.52 -4.86
N VAL A 50 15.09 1.29 -5.23
CA VAL A 50 14.57 1.63 -6.55
C VAL A 50 14.53 3.14 -6.77
N VAL A 51 14.19 3.91 -5.73
CA VAL A 51 13.95 5.36 -5.85
C VAL A 51 15.19 6.12 -6.36
N PRO A 52 16.40 6.01 -5.76
CA PRO A 52 17.57 6.71 -6.27
C PRO A 52 17.97 6.23 -7.67
N ARG A 53 17.91 4.93 -7.94
CA ARG A 53 18.25 4.38 -9.27
C ARG A 53 17.25 4.80 -10.36
N MET A 54 16.00 5.02 -10.01
CA MET A 54 15.00 5.60 -10.92
C MET A 54 15.41 7.01 -11.35
N LEU A 55 15.85 7.85 -10.42
CA LEU A 55 16.30 9.21 -10.74
C LEU A 55 17.49 9.20 -11.71
N GLU A 56 18.44 8.28 -11.48
CA GLU A 56 19.57 8.06 -12.39
C GLU A 56 19.10 7.62 -13.78
N ALA A 57 18.15 6.68 -13.85
CA ALA A 57 17.60 6.19 -15.11
C ALA A 57 16.82 7.27 -15.87
N VAL A 58 16.10 8.15 -15.17
CA VAL A 58 15.40 9.31 -15.78
C VAL A 58 16.42 10.30 -16.38
N ALA A 59 17.52 10.57 -15.69
CA ALA A 59 18.59 11.42 -16.21
C ALA A 59 19.23 10.78 -17.46
N ALA A 60 19.58 9.49 -17.38
CA ALA A 60 20.15 8.73 -18.49
C ALA A 60 19.23 8.69 -19.72
N ALA A 61 17.91 8.55 -19.50
CA ALA A 61 16.93 8.57 -20.60
C ALA A 61 16.91 9.90 -21.34
N ARG A 62 17.08 11.02 -20.63
CA ARG A 62 17.17 12.36 -21.26
C ARG A 62 18.43 12.55 -22.10
N GLU A 63 19.48 11.85 -21.76
CA GLU A 63 20.77 11.84 -22.46
C GLU A 63 20.85 10.78 -23.58
N GLY A 64 19.84 9.92 -23.68
CA GLY A 64 19.80 8.82 -24.65
C GLY A 64 20.63 7.60 -24.26
N ASP A 65 21.06 7.51 -23.00
CA ASP A 65 21.81 6.33 -22.49
C ASP A 65 20.86 5.16 -22.23
N VAL A 66 20.56 4.42 -23.30
CA VAL A 66 19.70 3.25 -23.28
C VAL A 66 20.25 2.14 -22.38
N HIS A 67 21.59 2.03 -22.27
CA HIS A 67 22.20 0.97 -21.46
C HIS A 67 21.92 1.14 -19.97
N THR A 68 22.03 2.36 -19.45
CA THR A 68 21.68 2.65 -18.04
C THR A 68 20.20 2.47 -17.78
N VAL A 69 19.33 2.87 -18.71
CA VAL A 69 17.87 2.62 -18.58
C VAL A 69 17.55 1.13 -18.53
N LEU A 70 18.14 0.32 -19.42
CA LEU A 70 17.91 -1.13 -19.43
C LEU A 70 18.40 -1.81 -18.15
N ARG A 71 19.56 -1.40 -17.62
CA ARG A 71 20.04 -1.91 -16.32
C ARG A 71 19.08 -1.61 -15.18
N PHE A 72 18.51 -0.40 -15.16
CA PHE A 72 17.51 -0.03 -14.18
C PHE A 72 16.23 -0.88 -14.32
N LEU A 73 15.71 -1.07 -15.53
CA LEU A 73 14.50 -1.84 -15.75
C LEU A 73 14.66 -3.30 -15.30
N ASN A 74 15.80 -3.92 -15.59
CA ASN A 74 16.08 -5.29 -15.12
C ASN A 74 16.16 -5.35 -13.59
N PHE A 75 16.88 -4.42 -12.96
CA PHE A 75 16.95 -4.31 -11.50
C PHE A 75 15.54 -4.10 -10.89
N PHE A 76 14.73 -3.24 -11.49
CA PHE A 76 13.38 -2.97 -11.00
C PHE A 76 12.47 -4.20 -11.11
N ALA A 77 12.58 -4.97 -12.20
CA ALA A 77 11.87 -6.23 -12.35
C ALA A 77 12.23 -7.24 -11.25
N GLU A 78 13.52 -7.40 -10.95
CA GLU A 78 13.99 -8.26 -9.85
C GLU A 78 13.41 -7.83 -8.49
N ILE A 79 13.42 -6.52 -8.20
CA ILE A 79 12.83 -5.99 -6.96
C ILE A 79 11.32 -6.23 -6.90
N LEU A 80 10.60 -6.12 -8.01
CA LEU A 80 9.16 -6.43 -8.04
C LEU A 80 8.88 -7.91 -7.75
N GLU A 81 9.68 -8.82 -8.27
CA GLU A 81 9.59 -10.26 -7.95
C GLU A 81 9.82 -10.52 -6.46
N ASP A 82 10.83 -9.90 -5.86
CA ASP A 82 11.11 -10.01 -4.43
C ASP A 82 9.97 -9.44 -3.57
N ILE A 83 9.40 -8.30 -3.97
CA ILE A 83 8.25 -7.69 -3.28
C ILE A 83 7.01 -8.61 -3.37
N ILE A 84 6.77 -9.23 -4.52
CA ILE A 84 5.68 -10.21 -4.65
C ILE A 84 5.91 -11.40 -3.72
N ALA A 85 7.14 -11.91 -3.66
CA ALA A 85 7.50 -12.99 -2.75
C ALA A 85 7.28 -12.62 -1.27
N LEU A 86 7.68 -11.41 -0.87
CA LEU A 86 7.41 -10.88 0.48
C LEU A 86 5.91 -10.74 0.76
N LEU A 87 5.14 -10.23 -0.21
CA LEU A 87 3.69 -10.04 -0.05
C LEU A 87 2.96 -11.37 0.17
N VAL A 88 3.34 -12.42 -0.55
CA VAL A 88 2.76 -13.76 -0.40
C VAL A 88 3.00 -14.30 1.01
N ARG A 89 4.08 -13.94 1.67
CA ARG A 89 4.41 -14.36 3.04
C ARG A 89 3.43 -13.86 4.10
N ILE A 90 2.53 -12.91 3.75
CA ILE A 90 1.54 -12.40 4.70
C ILE A 90 0.68 -13.52 5.29
N ILE A 91 0.36 -14.54 4.49
CA ILE A 91 -0.48 -15.68 4.91
C ILE A 91 0.23 -16.64 5.87
N GLU A 92 1.55 -16.54 6.04
CA GLU A 92 2.31 -17.43 6.93
C GLU A 92 1.88 -17.26 8.40
N ASN A 93 1.64 -16.02 8.83
CA ASN A 93 1.31 -15.70 10.22
C ASN A 93 0.19 -14.65 10.37
N CYS A 94 -0.56 -14.35 9.30
CA CYS A 94 -1.73 -13.47 9.36
C CYS A 94 -2.95 -14.21 8.80
N ASP A 95 -3.78 -14.73 9.69
CA ASP A 95 -5.02 -15.40 9.32
C ASP A 95 -6.02 -14.38 8.77
N PRO A 96 -6.62 -14.61 7.57
CA PRO A 96 -7.56 -13.67 6.95
C PRO A 96 -8.79 -13.36 7.82
N HIS A 97 -9.29 -14.32 8.59
CA HIS A 97 -10.41 -14.11 9.50
C HIS A 97 -10.01 -13.23 10.69
N VAL A 98 -8.84 -13.49 11.29
CA VAL A 98 -8.30 -12.65 12.37
C VAL A 98 -8.05 -11.24 11.86
N PHE A 99 -7.45 -11.10 10.68
CA PHE A 99 -7.23 -9.81 10.06
C PHE A 99 -8.56 -9.04 9.87
N TYR A 100 -9.53 -9.68 9.25
CA TYR A 100 -10.79 -9.04 8.90
C TYR A 100 -11.60 -8.60 10.13
N PHE A 101 -11.74 -9.47 11.12
CA PHE A 101 -12.64 -9.23 12.25
C PHE A 101 -11.94 -8.56 13.46
N LYS A 102 -10.62 -8.70 13.62
CA LYS A 102 -9.94 -8.20 14.80
C LYS A 102 -8.95 -7.07 14.52
N ILE A 103 -8.30 -7.03 13.36
CA ILE A 103 -7.25 -6.05 13.04
C ILE A 103 -7.82 -4.90 12.22
N ARG A 104 -8.54 -5.23 11.14
CA ARG A 104 -9.08 -4.24 10.21
C ARG A 104 -9.92 -3.13 10.86
N PRO A 105 -10.75 -3.38 11.91
CA PRO A 105 -11.49 -2.31 12.57
C PRO A 105 -10.59 -1.19 13.11
N PHE A 106 -9.37 -1.48 13.58
CA PHE A 106 -8.42 -0.47 14.06
C PHE A 106 -7.75 0.32 12.93
N LEU A 107 -7.79 -0.18 11.70
CA LEU A 107 -7.27 0.47 10.52
C LEU A 107 -8.34 1.30 9.79
N ALA A 108 -9.59 1.19 10.20
CA ALA A 108 -10.71 1.94 9.63
C ALA A 108 -10.56 3.45 9.92
N GLY A 109 -10.98 4.27 8.96
CA GLY A 109 -11.15 5.71 9.18
C GLY A 109 -12.55 6.04 9.69
N SER A 110 -12.88 7.33 9.68
CA SER A 110 -14.20 7.83 10.09
C SER A 110 -15.24 7.87 8.95
N LYS A 111 -14.84 7.52 7.73
CA LYS A 111 -15.73 7.49 6.56
C LYS A 111 -16.58 6.22 6.59
N ASN A 112 -17.89 6.36 6.31
CA ASN A 112 -18.85 5.26 6.28
C ASN A 112 -18.98 4.51 7.63
N MET A 113 -18.82 5.22 8.75
CA MET A 113 -18.89 4.66 10.10
C MET A 113 -20.16 5.11 10.87
N ALA A 114 -21.24 5.39 10.17
CA ALA A 114 -22.50 5.83 10.78
C ALA A 114 -23.07 4.80 11.78
N GLU A 115 -23.05 3.52 11.41
CA GLU A 115 -23.54 2.42 12.27
C GLU A 115 -22.64 2.20 13.50
N ALA A 116 -21.37 2.57 13.41
CA ALA A 116 -20.43 2.54 14.54
C ALA A 116 -20.51 3.82 15.41
N GLY A 117 -21.53 4.65 15.22
CA GLY A 117 -21.75 5.87 16.03
C GLY A 117 -21.06 7.13 15.51
N LEU A 118 -20.51 7.11 14.30
CA LEU A 118 -19.83 8.26 13.68
C LEU A 118 -20.54 8.73 12.39
N PRO A 119 -21.84 9.12 12.43
CA PRO A 119 -22.60 9.41 11.22
C PRO A 119 -22.05 10.62 10.44
N TYR A 120 -21.39 11.53 11.12
CA TYR A 120 -20.78 12.73 10.53
C TYR A 120 -19.25 12.66 10.49
N GLY A 121 -18.65 11.55 10.92
CA GLY A 121 -17.21 11.41 11.09
C GLY A 121 -16.71 11.97 12.42
N ILE A 122 -15.58 12.65 12.40
CA ILE A 122 -14.93 13.23 13.60
C ILE A 122 -14.96 14.77 13.50
N TRP A 123 -15.25 15.43 14.62
CA TRP A 123 -15.17 16.87 14.73
C TRP A 123 -13.72 17.31 14.83
N TYR A 124 -13.29 18.17 13.90
CA TYR A 124 -11.98 18.80 13.91
C TYR A 124 -12.13 20.27 14.29
N GLU A 125 -11.47 20.68 15.34
CA GLU A 125 -11.52 22.04 15.88
C GLU A 125 -10.16 22.71 15.70
N ASP A 126 -10.19 23.99 15.32
CA ASP A 126 -9.00 24.85 15.24
C ASP A 126 -8.70 25.52 16.60
N GLU A 127 -7.59 26.26 16.66
CA GLU A 127 -7.14 26.96 17.85
C GLU A 127 -8.15 28.03 18.37
N ASN A 128 -9.10 28.44 17.53
CA ASN A 128 -10.13 29.46 17.86
C ASN A 128 -11.47 28.83 18.23
N GLY A 129 -11.55 27.52 18.40
CA GLY A 129 -12.77 26.80 18.69
C GLY A 129 -13.74 26.67 17.51
N LYS A 130 -13.29 26.99 16.29
CA LYS A 130 -14.04 26.73 15.07
C LYS A 130 -13.71 25.37 14.54
N GLY A 131 -14.71 24.60 14.19
CA GLY A 131 -14.50 23.24 13.71
C GLY A 131 -15.47 22.83 12.62
N SER A 132 -15.23 21.65 12.09
CA SER A 132 -16.11 21.00 11.12
C SER A 132 -16.05 19.49 11.26
N TRP A 133 -17.17 18.83 10.98
CA TRP A 133 -17.23 17.39 10.84
C TRP A 133 -16.50 16.94 9.58
N ARG A 134 -15.64 15.95 9.70
CA ARG A 134 -14.89 15.40 8.57
C ARG A 134 -14.90 13.89 8.59
N GLN A 135 -14.99 13.32 7.40
CA GLN A 135 -14.92 11.87 7.18
C GLN A 135 -13.67 11.56 6.36
N TYR A 136 -12.75 10.80 6.94
CA TYR A 136 -11.55 10.36 6.28
C TYR A 136 -11.55 8.84 6.16
N ALA A 137 -11.06 8.34 5.03
CA ALA A 137 -10.77 6.92 4.87
C ALA A 137 -9.64 6.50 5.82
N GLY A 138 -9.62 5.23 6.20
CA GLY A 138 -8.53 4.64 6.97
C GLY A 138 -7.23 4.57 6.19
N GLY A 139 -6.15 4.18 6.87
CA GLY A 139 -4.86 3.95 6.24
C GLY A 139 -4.92 2.80 5.23
N SER A 140 -4.15 2.93 4.16
CA SER A 140 -4.00 1.91 3.12
C SER A 140 -2.55 1.85 2.68
N ASN A 141 -2.07 0.66 2.30
CA ASN A 141 -0.75 0.49 1.69
C ASN A 141 -0.63 1.23 0.35
N ALA A 142 -1.75 1.48 -0.34
CA ALA A 142 -1.79 2.33 -1.54
C ALA A 142 -1.37 3.79 -1.28
N GLN A 143 -1.33 4.21 -0.01
CA GLN A 143 -0.82 5.53 0.40
C GLN A 143 0.69 5.53 0.65
N SER A 144 1.36 4.39 0.51
CA SER A 144 2.82 4.32 0.54
C SER A 144 3.42 5.14 -0.59
N SER A 145 4.39 5.99 -0.26
CA SER A 145 5.13 6.77 -1.28
C SER A 145 5.92 5.88 -2.23
N LEU A 146 6.35 4.69 -1.78
CA LEU A 146 7.02 3.71 -2.62
C LEU A 146 6.08 3.17 -3.71
N ILE A 147 4.87 2.77 -3.33
CA ILE A 147 3.86 2.26 -4.29
C ILE A 147 3.48 3.36 -5.29
N GLN A 148 3.29 4.60 -4.82
CA GLN A 148 3.02 5.73 -5.70
C GLN A 148 4.19 6.01 -6.67
N ALA A 149 5.44 5.87 -6.23
CA ALA A 149 6.60 5.98 -7.10
C ALA A 149 6.62 4.87 -8.17
N PHE A 150 6.27 3.64 -7.80
CA PHE A 150 6.16 2.52 -8.74
C PHE A 150 5.06 2.75 -9.78
N ASP A 151 3.91 3.25 -9.35
CA ASP A 151 2.82 3.62 -10.26
C ASP A 151 3.27 4.65 -11.30
N LEU A 152 4.03 5.67 -10.88
CA LEU A 152 4.60 6.67 -11.77
C LEU A 152 5.60 6.07 -12.77
N ILE A 153 6.49 5.18 -12.32
CA ILE A 153 7.48 4.51 -13.18
C ILE A 153 6.77 3.66 -14.25
N LEU A 154 5.74 2.93 -13.82
CA LEU A 154 4.99 1.99 -14.68
C LEU A 154 3.91 2.68 -15.51
N GLY A 155 3.67 3.97 -15.33
CA GLY A 155 2.58 4.69 -15.99
C GLY A 155 1.18 4.20 -15.59
N VAL A 156 1.02 3.71 -14.35
CA VAL A 156 -0.27 3.23 -13.85
C VAL A 156 -1.19 4.42 -13.54
N GLU A 157 -2.35 4.45 -14.19
CA GLU A 157 -3.39 5.43 -13.94
C GLU A 157 -4.50 4.83 -13.07
N HIS A 158 -4.71 5.39 -11.89
CA HIS A 158 -5.82 5.02 -11.03
C HIS A 158 -7.10 5.73 -11.48
N ARG A 159 -8.13 4.96 -11.84
CA ARG A 159 -9.44 5.50 -12.21
C ARG A 159 -10.47 5.16 -11.13
N PRO A 160 -11.43 6.05 -10.85
CA PRO A 160 -12.51 5.76 -9.90
C PRO A 160 -13.27 4.50 -10.30
N THR A 161 -13.44 3.56 -9.37
CA THR A 161 -14.28 2.39 -9.58
C THR A 161 -15.75 2.83 -9.69
N GLY A 162 -16.47 2.36 -10.71
CA GLY A 162 -17.90 2.66 -10.91
C GLY A 162 -18.25 3.62 -12.04
N VAL A 163 -17.28 4.16 -12.75
CA VAL A 163 -17.55 4.92 -13.98
C VAL A 163 -17.86 3.92 -15.11
N ARG A 164 -19.15 3.79 -15.47
CA ARG A 164 -19.55 3.07 -16.69
C ARG A 164 -19.18 3.96 -17.88
N PHE A 165 -18.24 3.51 -18.70
CA PHE A 165 -18.02 4.14 -20.00
C PHE A 165 -19.24 3.91 -20.87
N SER A 166 -19.78 4.98 -21.49
CA SER A 166 -20.72 4.82 -22.60
C SER A 166 -20.00 4.10 -23.75
N SER A 167 -20.71 3.21 -24.42
CA SER A 167 -20.15 2.36 -25.49
C SER A 167 -19.52 3.13 -26.67
N GLU A 168 -19.69 4.43 -26.75
CA GLU A 168 -19.12 5.29 -27.79
C GLU A 168 -17.68 5.73 -27.54
N GLU A 169 -17.23 5.78 -26.26
CA GLU A 169 -15.84 6.15 -25.94
C GLU A 169 -14.88 4.95 -25.99
N GLY A 170 -15.39 3.72 -25.82
CA GLY A 170 -14.61 2.49 -25.85
C GLY A 170 -14.00 2.14 -27.22
N HIS A 171 -14.52 2.73 -28.32
CA HIS A 171 -14.07 2.42 -29.68
C HIS A 171 -12.89 3.29 -30.17
N LYS A 172 -12.53 4.34 -29.43
CA LYS A 172 -11.44 5.27 -29.83
C LYS A 172 -10.09 4.99 -29.18
N GLN A 173 -10.02 4.13 -28.19
CA GLN A 173 -8.76 3.70 -27.58
C GLN A 173 -8.69 2.18 -27.55
N GLY A 174 -8.19 1.63 -28.66
CA GLY A 174 -7.98 0.20 -28.80
C GLY A 174 -6.79 -0.29 -28.00
N ILE A 175 -6.99 -0.60 -26.74
CA ILE A 175 -6.31 -1.66 -25.99
C ILE A 175 -7.20 -1.90 -24.75
N ALA A 176 -7.98 -2.97 -24.79
CA ALA A 176 -8.58 -3.51 -23.56
C ALA A 176 -7.43 -4.08 -22.71
N VAL A 177 -6.96 -3.31 -21.74
CA VAL A 177 -6.09 -3.86 -20.69
C VAL A 177 -6.96 -4.79 -19.86
N PRO A 178 -6.62 -6.10 -19.72
CA PRO A 178 -7.35 -6.99 -18.84
C PRO A 178 -7.38 -6.37 -17.44
N GLN A 179 -8.54 -6.31 -16.83
CA GLN A 179 -8.65 -5.99 -15.41
C GLN A 179 -7.85 -7.05 -14.64
N LYS A 180 -6.58 -6.77 -14.38
CA LYS A 180 -5.85 -7.47 -13.34
C LYS A 180 -6.49 -6.99 -12.04
N HIS A 181 -7.33 -7.82 -11.45
CA HIS A 181 -7.71 -7.64 -10.06
C HIS A 181 -6.41 -7.53 -9.27
N ASN A 182 -6.13 -6.33 -8.79
CA ASN A 182 -4.99 -6.10 -7.92
C ASN A 182 -5.19 -7.01 -6.72
N PHE A 183 -4.29 -7.95 -6.48
CA PHE A 183 -4.34 -8.88 -5.35
C PHE A 183 -4.46 -8.12 -4.01
N ILE A 184 -3.96 -6.88 -3.97
CA ILE A 184 -4.10 -5.93 -2.88
C ILE A 184 -5.55 -5.46 -2.72
N GLU A 185 -6.30 -5.20 -3.81
CA GLU A 185 -7.70 -4.81 -3.73
C GLU A 185 -8.60 -5.94 -3.20
N VAL A 186 -8.31 -7.18 -3.54
CA VAL A 186 -9.09 -8.34 -3.03
C VAL A 186 -8.96 -8.47 -1.50
N PHE A 187 -7.81 -8.15 -0.92
CA PHE A 187 -7.62 -8.14 0.53
C PHE A 187 -8.31 -6.95 1.23
N PHE A 188 -8.49 -5.83 0.53
CA PHE A 188 -9.05 -4.59 1.11
C PHE A 188 -10.48 -4.26 0.67
N GLN A 189 -11.04 -4.93 -0.36
CA GLN A 189 -12.40 -4.70 -0.89
C GLN A 189 -13.47 -5.68 -0.40
N ALA A 190 -13.16 -6.53 0.59
CA ALA A 190 -14.23 -7.29 1.23
C ALA A 190 -15.33 -6.33 1.75
N PRO A 191 -16.61 -6.64 1.60
CA PRO A 191 -17.69 -5.76 2.03
C PRO A 191 -17.54 -5.36 3.49
N ASN A 192 -17.92 -4.13 3.81
CA ASN A 192 -17.84 -3.59 5.16
C ASN A 192 -18.58 -4.55 6.12
N PRO A 193 -17.95 -5.05 7.20
CA PRO A 193 -18.62 -5.97 8.14
C PRO A 193 -19.80 -5.33 8.88
N PHE A 194 -20.01 -4.01 8.73
CA PHE A 194 -21.08 -3.23 9.34
C PHE A 194 -22.13 -2.74 8.33
N SER A 195 -22.16 -3.28 7.10
CA SER A 195 -23.21 -2.99 6.10
C SER A 195 -24.13 -4.18 5.92
#